data_e11b54690b3ce1dc83ed332dcfad9e59
#
_entry.id   e11b54690b3ce1dc83ed332dcfad9e59
#
_cell.length_a   1.000
_cell.length_b   1.000
_cell.length_c   1.000
_cell.angle_alpha   90.00
_cell.angle_beta   90.00
_cell.angle_gamma   90.00
#
_symmetry.space_group_name_H-M   'P 1'
#
loop_
_entity.id
_entity.type
_entity.pdbx_description
1 polymer ?
#
loop_
_entity_poly.entity_id
_entity_poly.type
_entity_poly.pdbx_seq_one_letter_code
_entity_poly.pdbx_strand_id
1 'polypeptide(L)' 'MSTMDTLKILYQECLNLDLDGVTQLILETTNEEEQEFYSIIYDYILQQRQEKVIKDNLF' A
#
# COMPACT_ATOMS: atom_id res chain seq x y z
N MET A 1 3.70 -19.25 -11.97
CA MET A 1 2.52 -18.65 -11.35
C MET A 1 1.72 -17.89 -12.38
N SER A 2 0.41 -17.92 -12.26
CA SER A 2 -0.44 -17.14 -13.15
C SER A 2 -0.43 -15.67 -12.75
N THR A 3 -0.82 -14.79 -13.67
CA THR A 3 -0.96 -13.36 -13.38
C THR A 3 -1.92 -13.12 -12.23
N MET A 4 -3.02 -13.87 -12.18
CA MET A 4 -4.01 -13.73 -11.11
C MET A 4 -3.43 -14.07 -9.75
N ASP A 5 -2.64 -15.13 -9.68
CA ASP A 5 -1.99 -15.52 -8.42
C ASP A 5 -1.01 -14.45 -7.96
N THR A 6 -0.23 -13.91 -8.87
CA THR A 6 0.73 -12.85 -8.59
C THR A 6 0.03 -11.61 -8.02
N LEU A 7 -1.09 -11.22 -8.63
CA LEU A 7 -1.83 -10.04 -8.18
C LEU A 7 -2.46 -10.26 -6.82
N LYS A 8 -2.97 -11.46 -6.55
CA LYS A 8 -3.54 -11.77 -5.24
C LYS A 8 -2.50 -11.71 -4.14
N ILE A 9 -1.33 -12.27 -4.40
CA ILE A 9 -0.22 -12.23 -3.44
C ILE A 9 0.21 -10.79 -3.21
N LEU A 10 0.34 -10.01 -4.27
CA LEU A 10 0.72 -8.62 -4.17
C LEU A 10 -0.28 -7.82 -3.34
N TYR A 11 -1.57 -8.04 -3.55
CA TYR A 11 -2.61 -7.37 -2.79
C TYR A 11 -2.49 -7.67 -1.29
N GLN A 12 -2.34 -8.95 -0.95
CA GLN A 12 -2.20 -9.37 0.44
C GLN A 12 -0.95 -8.79 1.09
N GLU A 13 0.16 -8.80 0.36
CA GLU A 13 1.41 -8.23 0.86
C GLU A 13 1.28 -6.73 1.08
N CYS A 14 0.59 -6.02 0.18
CA CYS A 14 0.36 -4.59 0.33
C CYS A 14 -0.41 -4.26 1.61
N LEU A 15 -1.41 -5.07 1.94
CA LEU A 15 -2.21 -4.83 3.15
C LEU A 15 -1.41 -5.00 4.43
N ASN A 16 -0.33 -5.77 4.37
CA ASN A 16 0.52 -6.05 5.52
C ASN A 16 1.76 -5.16 5.58
N LEU A 17 1.92 -4.25 4.63
CA LEU A 17 3.10 -3.39 4.58
C LEU A 17 3.13 -2.40 5.74
N ASP A 18 4.34 -2.14 6.22
CA ASP A 18 4.62 -1.09 7.19
C ASP A 18 4.69 0.25 6.44
N LEU A 19 3.81 1.17 6.80
CA LEU A 19 3.76 2.48 6.14
C LEU A 19 5.05 3.27 6.32
N ASP A 20 5.71 3.12 7.46
CA ASP A 20 6.99 3.78 7.67
C ASP A 20 8.05 3.27 6.68
N GLY A 21 8.07 1.97 6.44
CA GLY A 21 8.97 1.38 5.46
C GLY A 21 8.68 1.84 4.05
N VAL A 22 7.40 1.97 3.68
CA VAL A 22 7.01 2.46 2.36
C VAL A 22 7.44 3.92 2.20
N THR A 23 7.23 4.75 3.22
CA THR A 23 7.66 6.16 3.20
C THR A 23 9.16 6.26 2.98
N GLN A 24 9.94 5.46 3.70
CA GLN A 24 11.38 5.46 3.57
C GLN A 24 11.81 5.04 2.16
N LEU A 25 11.16 4.04 1.60
CA LEU A 25 11.44 3.59 0.24
C LEU A 25 11.17 4.70 -0.77
N ILE A 26 10.09 5.45 -0.61
CA ILE A 26 9.76 6.58 -1.48
C ILE A 26 10.87 7.62 -1.42
N LEU A 27 11.36 7.92 -0.22
CA LEU A 27 12.41 8.92 -0.04
C LEU A 27 13.74 8.47 -0.65
N GLU A 28 14.03 7.18 -0.64
CA GLU A 28 15.27 6.64 -1.18
C GLU A 28 15.22 6.38 -2.67
N THR A 29 14.03 6.29 -3.25
CA THR A 29 13.85 5.97 -4.67
C THR A 29 14.16 7.20 -5.52
N THR A 30 15.03 7.02 -6.52
CA THR A 30 15.40 8.10 -7.44
C THR A 30 14.60 8.05 -8.74
N ASN A 31 13.94 6.94 -9.03
CA ASN A 31 13.14 6.76 -10.23
C ASN A 31 11.74 7.34 -10.00
N GLU A 32 11.35 8.33 -10.83
CA GLU A 32 10.06 9.01 -10.65
C GLU A 32 8.88 8.08 -10.84
N GLU A 33 8.94 7.15 -11.79
CA GLU A 33 7.85 6.22 -12.03
C GLU A 33 7.64 5.27 -10.85
N GLU A 34 8.73 4.76 -10.31
CA GLU A 34 8.67 3.92 -9.12
C GLU A 34 8.17 4.68 -7.91
N GLN A 35 8.62 5.91 -7.75
CA GLN A 35 8.21 6.76 -6.64
C GLN A 35 6.71 7.02 -6.68
N GLU A 36 6.18 7.31 -7.87
CA GLU A 36 4.74 7.50 -8.05
C GLU A 36 3.97 6.23 -7.73
N PHE A 37 4.46 5.09 -8.18
CA PHE A 37 3.84 3.80 -7.89
C PHE A 37 3.76 3.54 -6.39
N TYR A 38 4.87 3.76 -5.67
CA TYR A 38 4.89 3.54 -4.23
C TYR A 38 3.99 4.53 -3.49
N SER A 39 3.87 5.75 -3.98
CA SER A 39 2.97 6.74 -3.41
C SER A 39 1.51 6.32 -3.55
N ILE A 40 1.14 5.76 -4.68
CA ILE A 40 -0.21 5.24 -4.92
C ILE A 40 -0.51 4.10 -3.95
N ILE A 41 0.44 3.19 -3.77
CA ILE A 41 0.27 2.08 -2.84
C ILE A 41 0.12 2.60 -1.41
N TYR A 42 0.93 3.56 -1.02
CA TYR A 42 0.85 4.18 0.30
C TYR A 42 -0.54 4.78 0.54
N ASP A 43 -1.03 5.56 -0.41
CA ASP A 43 -2.35 6.17 -0.30
C ASP A 43 -3.46 5.13 -0.20
N TYR A 44 -3.36 4.08 -0.99
CA TYR A 44 -4.36 3.00 -0.98
C TYR A 44 -4.41 2.32 0.39
N ILE A 45 -3.25 1.96 0.93
CA ILE A 45 -3.19 1.30 2.23
C ILE A 45 -3.73 2.22 3.33
N LEU A 46 -3.36 3.48 3.28
CA LEU A 46 -3.80 4.47 4.26
C LEU A 46 -5.32 4.62 4.23
N GLN A 47 -5.91 4.71 3.03
CA GLN A 47 -7.35 4.80 2.88
C GLN A 47 -8.07 3.58 3.43
N GLN A 48 -7.54 2.38 3.16
CA GLN A 48 -8.15 1.15 3.67
C GLN A 48 -8.15 1.12 5.18
N ARG A 49 -7.07 1.54 5.81
CA ARG A 49 -6.98 1.59 7.26
C ARG A 49 -7.91 2.63 7.86
N GLN A 50 -8.02 3.79 7.22
CA GLN A 50 -8.92 4.84 7.66
C GLN A 50 -10.38 4.42 7.55
N GLU A 51 -10.76 3.78 6.44
CA GLU A 51 -12.13 3.29 6.27
C GLU A 51 -12.50 2.28 7.34
N LYS A 52 -11.57 1.39 7.67
CA LYS A 52 -11.81 0.39 8.70
C LYS A 52 -12.03 1.06 10.07
N VAL A 53 -11.20 2.04 10.40
CA VAL A 53 -11.33 2.77 11.66
C VAL A 53 -12.64 3.52 11.73
N ILE A 54 -13.04 4.17 10.65
CA ILE A 54 -14.31 4.89 10.59
C ILE A 54 -15.48 3.95 10.79
N LYS A 55 -15.47 2.80 10.13
CA LYS A 55 -16.53 1.80 10.29
C LYS A 55 -16.62 1.28 11.73
N ASP A 56 -15.46 1.03 12.33
CA ASP A 56 -15.42 0.55 13.70
C ASP A 56 -15.90 1.60 14.70
N ASN A 57 -15.72 2.88 14.38
CA ASN A 57 -16.09 3.98 15.26
C ASN A 57 -17.52 4.47 15.08
N LEU A 58 -18.21 4.01 14.05
CA LEU A 58 -19.61 4.40 13.83
C LEU A 58 -20.56 3.75 14.84
N PHE A 59 -20.08 2.85 15.60
CA PHE A 59 -20.83 2.17 16.64
C PHE A 59 -20.05 2.00 17.92
#